data_42fe37e7333f2fad5eb22a03fe39ffd6
#
_entry.id   42fe37e7333f2fad5eb22a03fe39ffd6
#
_cell.length_a   1.000
_cell.length_b   1.000
_cell.length_c   1.000
_cell.angle_alpha   90.00
_cell.angle_beta   90.00
_cell.angle_gamma   90.00
#
_symmetry.space_group_name_H-M   'P 1'
#
loop_
_entity.id
_entity.type
_entity.pdbx_description
1 polymer ?
#
loop_
_entity_poly.entity_id
_entity_poly.type
_entity_poly.pdbx_seq_one_letter_code
_entity_poly.pdbx_strand_id
1 'polypeptide(L)'
;MALKALAGLKKGRTQARETRPVECVEDSVVEATLPHLPTIVADMVRLQRLTGMRPGEVCSLRPCDVNSSDDIWLYVPDEHKTEHHQKDRVIVLGPRAQELLKSYLNRDAENFCFSPAESEQLRRDAAAAARKTPLRYGNSSGTNRVRNPKRQAGDRYTTDSYRRVIHRACSKNSIAKWAPNRLRHTSATEIRKRFGLEAAQVVCGHESANVAQIDAERNLDLAKRVAREVG
;
A
#
# COMPACT_ATOMS: atom_id res chain seq x y z
N MET A 1 2.38 39.84 20.29
CA MET A 1 3.70 39.33 19.87
C MET A 1 3.46 38.14 18.94
N ALA A 2 3.75 38.26 17.66
CA ALA A 2 3.64 37.13 16.72
C ALA A 2 4.78 36.14 17.00
N LEU A 3 4.46 34.89 17.32
CA LEU A 3 5.43 33.80 17.37
C LEU A 3 6.06 33.69 15.98
N LYS A 4 7.32 34.13 15.82
CA LYS A 4 8.10 33.82 14.62
C LYS A 4 8.15 32.32 14.50
N ALA A 5 7.65 31.75 13.37
CA ALA A 5 7.75 30.34 13.08
C ALA A 5 9.21 29.90 13.21
N LEU A 6 9.51 29.07 14.19
CA LEU A 6 10.86 28.52 14.38
C LEU A 6 11.20 27.69 13.14
N ALA A 7 12.29 28.01 12.48
CA ALA A 7 12.79 27.21 11.36
C ALA A 7 13.04 25.78 11.84
N GLY A 8 12.59 24.79 11.06
CA GLY A 8 12.80 23.38 11.38
C GLY A 8 14.30 23.07 11.58
N LEU A 9 14.58 22.13 12.48
CA LEU A 9 15.94 21.67 12.76
C LEU A 9 16.59 21.13 11.48
N LYS A 10 17.78 21.57 11.16
CA LYS A 10 18.54 21.09 10.00
C LYS A 10 19.47 19.96 10.42
N LYS A 11 19.50 18.89 9.61
CA LYS A 11 20.38 17.74 9.80
C LYS A 11 21.85 18.16 9.94
N GLY A 12 22.55 17.57 10.91
CA GLY A 12 23.96 17.88 11.20
C GLY A 12 24.22 19.21 11.89
N ARG A 13 23.17 20.00 12.24
CA ARG A 13 23.32 21.32 12.88
C ARG A 13 22.80 21.39 14.31
N THR A 14 22.29 20.26 14.85
CA THR A 14 21.74 20.18 16.20
C THR A 14 22.09 18.84 16.83
N GLN A 15 22.00 18.75 18.17
CA GLN A 15 22.15 17.50 18.92
C GLN A 15 20.90 16.60 18.86
N ALA A 16 19.86 16.99 18.12
CA ALA A 16 18.65 16.19 17.98
C ALA A 16 18.97 14.85 17.30
N ARG A 17 18.33 13.78 17.79
CA ARG A 17 18.49 12.43 17.20
C ARG A 17 18.08 12.44 15.74
N GLU A 18 19.01 12.11 14.87
CA GLU A 18 18.73 11.93 13.45
C GLU A 18 18.27 10.51 13.15
N THR A 19 17.17 10.39 12.41
CA THR A 19 16.72 9.09 11.91
C THR A 19 17.55 8.68 10.68
N ARG A 20 17.83 7.38 10.56
CA ARG A 20 18.45 6.86 9.32
C ARG A 20 17.50 7.08 8.14
N PRO A 21 18.02 7.38 6.94
CA PRO A 21 17.20 7.42 5.73
C PRO A 21 16.44 6.11 5.54
N VAL A 22 15.25 6.19 4.96
CA VAL A 22 14.48 5.00 4.58
C VAL A 22 15.16 4.40 3.35
N GLU A 23 15.67 3.17 3.48
CA GLU A 23 16.31 2.44 2.40
C GLU A 23 15.28 1.67 1.56
N CYS A 24 15.61 1.37 0.31
CA CYS A 24 14.85 0.45 -0.52
C CYS A 24 14.80 -0.96 0.11
N VAL A 25 13.79 -1.74 -0.24
CA VAL A 25 13.75 -3.17 0.05
C VAL A 25 14.10 -3.92 -1.24
N GLU A 26 14.97 -4.92 -1.13
CA GLU A 26 15.32 -5.79 -2.25
C GLU A 26 14.11 -6.62 -2.68
N ASP A 27 13.89 -6.75 -4.00
CA ASP A 27 12.78 -7.55 -4.52
C ASP A 27 12.88 -9.01 -4.09
N SER A 28 14.08 -9.57 -3.97
CA SER A 28 14.32 -10.91 -3.42
C SER A 28 13.74 -11.10 -2.01
N VAL A 29 13.85 -10.09 -1.15
CA VAL A 29 13.30 -10.11 0.21
C VAL A 29 11.77 -10.01 0.18
N VAL A 30 11.22 -9.20 -0.73
CA VAL A 30 9.77 -9.09 -0.95
C VAL A 30 9.22 -10.43 -1.42
N GLU A 31 9.78 -11.01 -2.48
CA GLU A 31 9.37 -12.30 -3.05
C GLU A 31 9.46 -13.44 -2.03
N ALA A 32 10.50 -13.49 -1.21
CA ALA A 32 10.62 -14.44 -0.12
C ALA A 32 9.54 -14.26 0.97
N THR A 33 9.01 -13.05 1.12
CA THR A 33 7.96 -12.75 2.12
C THR A 33 6.57 -13.12 1.64
N LEU A 34 6.26 -12.93 0.33
CA LEU A 34 4.91 -13.09 -0.24
C LEU A 34 4.24 -14.43 0.10
N PRO A 35 4.88 -15.62 0.00
CA PRO A 35 4.25 -16.91 0.29
C PRO A 35 3.78 -17.06 1.75
N HIS A 36 4.31 -16.23 2.65
CA HIS A 36 4.02 -16.26 4.08
C HIS A 36 2.97 -15.23 4.52
N LEU A 37 2.45 -14.45 3.57
CA LEU A 37 1.40 -13.46 3.82
C LEU A 37 0.01 -14.04 3.53
N PRO A 38 -1.04 -13.56 4.21
CA PRO A 38 -2.41 -13.76 3.74
C PRO A 38 -2.56 -13.23 2.31
N THR A 39 -3.35 -13.90 1.48
CA THR A 39 -3.52 -13.55 0.04
C THR A 39 -3.81 -12.06 -0.17
N ILE A 40 -4.78 -11.52 0.57
CA ILE A 40 -5.13 -10.09 0.47
C ILE A 40 -3.92 -9.19 0.76
N VAL A 41 -3.11 -9.51 1.77
CA VAL A 41 -1.93 -8.69 2.11
C VAL A 41 -0.82 -8.87 1.08
N ALA A 42 -0.65 -10.06 0.51
CA ALA A 42 0.28 -10.29 -0.59
C ALA A 42 -0.10 -9.44 -1.81
N ASP A 43 -1.39 -9.33 -2.12
CA ASP A 43 -1.89 -8.52 -3.22
C ASP A 43 -1.75 -7.02 -2.95
N MET A 44 -1.94 -6.57 -1.69
CA MET A 44 -1.60 -5.20 -1.28
C MET A 44 -0.11 -4.88 -1.53
N VAL A 45 0.79 -5.82 -1.21
CA VAL A 45 2.24 -5.67 -1.46
C VAL A 45 2.53 -5.56 -2.95
N ARG A 46 1.97 -6.46 -3.76
CA ARG A 46 2.14 -6.45 -5.22
C ARG A 46 1.62 -5.16 -5.84
N LEU A 47 0.41 -4.74 -5.47
CA LEU A 47 -0.19 -3.50 -5.95
C LEU A 47 0.68 -2.29 -5.61
N GLN A 48 1.11 -2.21 -4.36
CA GLN A 48 1.97 -1.10 -3.92
C GLN A 48 3.32 -1.08 -4.64
N ARG A 49 3.91 -2.25 -4.90
CA ARG A 49 5.16 -2.36 -5.66
C ARG A 49 5.01 -1.91 -7.11
N LEU A 50 3.89 -2.24 -7.75
CA LEU A 50 3.58 -1.87 -9.15
C LEU A 50 3.33 -0.37 -9.31
N THR A 51 2.65 0.26 -8.36
CA THR A 51 2.13 1.63 -8.50
C THR A 51 2.95 2.68 -7.75
N GLY A 52 3.79 2.27 -6.82
CA GLY A 52 4.52 3.20 -5.94
C GLY A 52 3.63 4.01 -4.99
N MET A 53 2.35 3.65 -4.81
CA MET A 53 1.43 4.36 -3.93
C MET A 53 1.85 4.27 -2.45
N ARG A 54 1.35 5.18 -1.63
CA ARG A 54 1.61 5.16 -0.17
C ARG A 54 0.87 4.01 0.50
N PRO A 55 1.39 3.45 1.60
CA PRO A 55 0.69 2.40 2.36
C PRO A 55 -0.73 2.76 2.76
N GLY A 56 -0.99 4.03 3.10
CA GLY A 56 -2.34 4.52 3.41
C GLY A 56 -3.27 4.46 2.20
N GLU A 57 -2.78 4.86 1.03
CA GLU A 57 -3.53 4.84 -0.23
C GLU A 57 -3.94 3.40 -0.61
N VAL A 58 -3.07 2.40 -0.38
CA VAL A 58 -3.44 0.98 -0.55
C VAL A 58 -4.55 0.59 0.43
N CYS A 59 -4.44 1.00 1.69
CA CYS A 59 -5.41 0.62 2.72
C CYS A 59 -6.79 1.25 2.55
N SER A 60 -6.88 2.43 1.90
CA SER A 60 -8.13 3.18 1.71
C SER A 60 -8.78 2.98 0.36
N LEU A 61 -8.24 2.13 -0.51
CA LEU A 61 -8.75 1.92 -1.86
C LEU A 61 -10.17 1.34 -1.86
N ARG A 62 -11.09 2.00 -2.58
CA ARG A 62 -12.48 1.59 -2.79
C ARG A 62 -12.80 1.58 -4.28
N PRO A 63 -13.79 0.80 -4.75
CA PRO A 63 -14.21 0.83 -6.15
C PRO A 63 -14.67 2.19 -6.64
N CYS A 64 -15.40 2.98 -5.84
CA CYS A 64 -15.87 4.33 -6.20
C CYS A 64 -14.74 5.32 -6.49
N ASP A 65 -13.54 5.09 -5.94
CA ASP A 65 -12.38 5.96 -6.12
C ASP A 65 -11.57 5.62 -7.40
N VAL A 66 -11.99 4.56 -8.15
CA VAL A 66 -11.27 4.06 -9.33
C VAL A 66 -12.06 4.37 -10.60
N ASN A 67 -11.50 5.20 -11.46
CA ASN A 67 -12.00 5.40 -12.82
C ASN A 67 -11.36 4.36 -13.76
N SER A 68 -12.20 3.47 -14.29
CA SER A 68 -11.82 2.36 -15.19
C SER A 68 -12.35 2.56 -16.63
N SER A 69 -12.66 3.79 -17.04
CA SER A 69 -13.24 4.08 -18.37
C SER A 69 -12.24 3.89 -19.50
N ASP A 70 -10.95 4.10 -19.23
CA ASP A 70 -9.87 4.04 -20.22
C ASP A 70 -9.04 2.77 -20.09
N ASP A 71 -8.12 2.58 -21.03
CA ASP A 71 -7.12 1.49 -21.04
C ASP A 71 -6.20 1.51 -19.80
N ILE A 72 -5.93 2.69 -19.29
CA ILE A 72 -5.18 2.91 -18.04
C ILE A 72 -6.12 3.52 -16.99
N TRP A 73 -6.30 2.80 -15.88
CA TRP A 73 -7.20 3.24 -14.82
C TRP A 73 -6.55 4.29 -13.93
N LEU A 74 -7.40 5.15 -13.36
CA LEU A 74 -6.99 6.20 -12.44
C LEU A 74 -7.64 5.96 -11.07
N TYR A 75 -6.84 5.96 -10.04
CA TYR A 75 -7.30 5.92 -8.65
C TYR A 75 -7.07 7.28 -8.00
N VAL A 76 -8.12 7.88 -7.46
CA VAL A 76 -8.11 9.16 -6.77
C VAL A 76 -8.53 8.92 -5.32
N PRO A 77 -7.58 8.80 -4.37
CA PRO A 77 -7.93 8.60 -2.96
C PRO A 77 -8.76 9.77 -2.41
N ASP A 78 -9.86 9.46 -1.72
CA ASP A 78 -10.72 10.43 -1.05
C ASP A 78 -9.94 11.20 0.04
N GLU A 79 -9.22 10.47 0.91
CA GLU A 79 -8.35 11.05 1.93
C GLU A 79 -6.87 10.85 1.59
N HIS A 80 -6.09 11.91 1.54
CA HIS A 80 -4.64 11.81 1.33
C HIS A 80 -3.85 12.83 2.17
N LYS A 81 -2.60 12.49 2.50
CA LYS A 81 -1.74 13.27 3.40
C LYS A 81 -1.54 14.74 2.99
N THR A 82 -1.71 15.06 1.73
CA THR A 82 -1.49 16.39 1.13
C THR A 82 -2.77 17.13 0.78
N GLU A 83 -3.93 16.68 1.26
CA GLU A 83 -5.24 17.30 1.01
C GLU A 83 -5.27 18.79 1.38
N HIS A 84 -4.65 19.17 2.50
CA HIS A 84 -4.53 20.57 2.93
C HIS A 84 -3.71 21.47 1.97
N HIS A 85 -3.05 20.92 0.96
CA HIS A 85 -2.36 21.67 -0.09
C HIS A 85 -3.21 21.82 -1.37
N GLN A 86 -4.51 21.47 -1.36
CA GLN A 86 -5.45 21.58 -2.48
C GLN A 86 -4.96 20.89 -3.78
N LYS A 87 -4.18 19.82 -3.66
CA LYS A 87 -3.68 19.05 -4.80
C LYS A 87 -4.29 17.66 -4.79
N ASP A 88 -5.09 17.33 -5.79
CA ASP A 88 -5.61 15.97 -5.93
C ASP A 88 -4.48 14.98 -6.17
N ARG A 89 -4.48 13.90 -5.46
CA ARG A 89 -3.57 12.78 -5.66
C ARG A 89 -4.17 11.81 -6.68
N VAL A 90 -3.55 11.68 -7.84
CA VAL A 90 -3.94 10.69 -8.85
C VAL A 90 -2.88 9.58 -8.90
N ILE A 91 -3.31 8.34 -8.84
CA ILE A 91 -2.48 7.15 -8.96
C ILE A 91 -2.87 6.41 -10.24
N VAL A 92 -1.88 6.14 -11.08
CA VAL A 92 -2.08 5.49 -12.37
C VAL A 92 -1.94 3.98 -12.19
N LEU A 93 -2.96 3.25 -12.65
CA LEU A 93 -3.04 1.79 -12.55
C LEU A 93 -2.82 1.18 -13.94
N GLY A 94 -1.64 0.62 -14.16
CA GLY A 94 -1.28 -0.09 -15.39
C GLY A 94 -1.90 -1.50 -15.45
N PRO A 95 -1.74 -2.22 -16.58
CA PRO A 95 -2.43 -3.49 -16.84
C PRO A 95 -2.27 -4.55 -15.76
N ARG A 96 -1.06 -4.71 -15.20
CA ARG A 96 -0.80 -5.68 -14.12
C ARG A 96 -1.50 -5.31 -12.80
N ALA A 97 -1.59 -4.02 -12.49
CA ALA A 97 -2.32 -3.53 -11.33
C ALA A 97 -3.83 -3.70 -11.51
N GLN A 98 -4.34 -3.44 -12.73
CA GLN A 98 -5.74 -3.65 -13.10
C GLN A 98 -6.12 -5.13 -12.95
N GLU A 99 -5.32 -6.05 -13.49
CA GLU A 99 -5.57 -7.49 -13.39
C GLU A 99 -5.70 -7.95 -11.94
N LEU A 100 -4.79 -7.49 -11.08
CA LEU A 100 -4.84 -7.77 -9.66
C LEU A 100 -6.11 -7.20 -9.01
N LEU A 101 -6.53 -5.98 -9.38
CA LEU A 101 -7.64 -5.30 -8.76
C LEU A 101 -9.02 -5.79 -9.23
N LYS A 102 -9.15 -6.40 -10.39
CA LYS A 102 -10.45 -6.86 -10.95
C LYS A 102 -11.31 -7.61 -9.95
N SER A 103 -10.71 -8.55 -9.20
CA SER A 103 -11.44 -9.35 -8.21
C SER A 103 -11.87 -8.54 -6.99
N TYR A 104 -11.16 -7.47 -6.67
CA TYR A 104 -11.43 -6.60 -5.52
C TYR A 104 -12.42 -5.48 -5.84
N LEU A 105 -12.58 -5.11 -7.11
CA LEU A 105 -13.55 -4.08 -7.53
C LEU A 105 -14.98 -4.62 -7.69
N ASN A 106 -15.15 -5.96 -7.77
CA ASN A 106 -16.47 -6.59 -7.85
C ASN A 106 -17.14 -6.67 -6.47
N ARG A 107 -17.46 -5.51 -5.90
CA ARG A 107 -18.12 -5.32 -4.61
C ARG A 107 -18.89 -4.01 -4.59
N ASP A 108 -19.57 -3.74 -3.48
CA ASP A 108 -20.20 -2.44 -3.22
C ASP A 108 -19.17 -1.30 -3.37
N ALA A 109 -19.57 -0.23 -4.05
CA ALA A 109 -18.67 0.85 -4.44
C ALA A 109 -17.96 1.54 -3.25
N GLU A 110 -18.61 1.61 -2.10
CA GLU A 110 -18.09 2.25 -0.88
C GLU A 110 -17.27 1.29 0.01
N ASN A 111 -17.29 -0.01 -0.27
CA ASN A 111 -16.56 -0.98 0.55
C ASN A 111 -15.06 -0.98 0.20
N PHE A 112 -14.22 -1.06 1.23
CA PHE A 112 -12.77 -1.13 1.02
C PHE A 112 -12.36 -2.41 0.29
N CYS A 113 -11.48 -2.29 -0.70
CA CYS A 113 -10.99 -3.42 -1.48
C CYS A 113 -10.23 -4.44 -0.61
N PHE A 114 -9.52 -3.99 0.42
CA PHE A 114 -8.69 -4.83 1.26
C PHE A 114 -9.18 -4.83 2.70
N SER A 115 -9.92 -5.89 3.07
CA SER A 115 -10.53 -6.04 4.39
C SER A 115 -9.79 -7.07 5.26
N PRO A 116 -9.43 -6.71 6.51
CA PRO A 116 -8.92 -7.67 7.49
C PRO A 116 -9.94 -8.76 7.84
N ALA A 117 -11.24 -8.44 7.82
CA ALA A 117 -12.29 -9.40 8.11
C ALA A 117 -12.37 -10.49 7.03
N GLU A 118 -12.30 -10.10 5.75
CA GLU A 118 -12.23 -11.04 4.63
C GLU A 118 -10.95 -11.88 4.67
N SER A 119 -9.81 -11.27 4.96
CA SER A 119 -8.55 -11.98 5.10
C SER A 119 -8.59 -13.05 6.20
N GLU A 120 -9.21 -12.75 7.33
CA GLU A 120 -9.40 -13.71 8.42
C GLU A 120 -10.41 -14.80 8.03
N GLN A 121 -11.46 -14.47 7.29
CA GLN A 121 -12.42 -15.47 6.82
C GLN A 121 -11.74 -16.45 5.84
N LEU A 122 -10.99 -15.95 4.84
CA LEU A 122 -10.23 -16.80 3.92
C LEU A 122 -9.26 -17.73 4.65
N ARG A 123 -8.56 -17.22 5.67
CA ARG A 123 -7.67 -18.03 6.50
C ARG A 123 -8.41 -19.14 7.24
N ARG A 124 -9.62 -18.87 7.74
CA ARG A 124 -10.45 -19.87 8.44
C ARG A 124 -10.97 -20.91 7.49
N ASP A 125 -11.42 -20.50 6.32
CA ASP A 125 -11.94 -21.42 5.29
C ASP A 125 -10.83 -22.36 4.80
N ALA A 126 -9.62 -21.83 4.56
CA ALA A 126 -8.47 -22.64 4.22
C ALA A 126 -8.09 -23.63 5.34
N ALA A 127 -8.13 -23.18 6.60
CA ALA A 127 -7.87 -24.06 7.76
C ALA A 127 -8.97 -25.13 7.92
N ALA A 128 -10.22 -24.80 7.65
CA ALA A 128 -11.33 -25.75 7.67
C ALA A 128 -11.20 -26.78 6.55
N ALA A 129 -10.85 -26.35 5.34
CA ALA A 129 -10.62 -27.24 4.20
C ALA A 129 -9.43 -28.20 4.40
N ALA A 130 -8.36 -27.71 5.04
CA ALA A 130 -7.17 -28.51 5.36
C ALA A 130 -7.35 -29.44 6.58
N ARG A 131 -8.51 -29.40 7.24
CA ARG A 131 -8.79 -30.17 8.44
C ARG A 131 -8.85 -31.67 8.13
N LYS A 132 -8.02 -32.45 8.85
CA LYS A 132 -7.99 -33.92 8.75
C LYS A 132 -8.93 -34.62 9.74
N THR A 133 -9.30 -33.95 10.84
CA THR A 133 -10.16 -34.51 11.88
C THR A 133 -11.62 -34.50 11.41
N PRO A 134 -12.36 -35.63 11.43
CA PRO A 134 -13.77 -35.67 11.08
C PRO A 134 -14.61 -34.65 11.88
N LEU A 135 -15.65 -34.09 11.26
CA LEU A 135 -16.52 -33.07 11.88
C LEU A 135 -17.22 -33.56 13.15
N ARG A 136 -17.44 -34.87 13.28
CA ARG A 136 -18.05 -35.49 14.47
C ARG A 136 -17.13 -35.47 15.71
N TYR A 137 -15.83 -35.28 15.51
CA TYR A 137 -14.86 -35.18 16.60
C TYR A 137 -14.32 -33.77 16.72
N GLY A 138 -14.40 -33.19 17.94
CA GLY A 138 -13.87 -31.87 18.20
C GLY A 138 -14.82 -30.70 17.86
N ASN A 139 -14.31 -29.47 17.98
CA ASN A 139 -15.13 -28.28 17.78
C ASN A 139 -15.42 -28.01 16.29
N SER A 140 -16.66 -27.69 15.97
CA SER A 140 -17.03 -27.18 14.65
C SER A 140 -16.32 -25.85 14.36
N SER A 141 -16.07 -25.56 13.08
CA SER A 141 -15.43 -24.30 12.67
C SER A 141 -16.21 -23.10 13.25
N GLY A 142 -15.50 -22.24 13.96
CA GLY A 142 -16.08 -21.03 14.55
C GLY A 142 -16.62 -21.16 15.99
N THR A 143 -16.67 -22.36 16.59
CA THR A 143 -17.15 -22.55 17.98
C THR A 143 -16.24 -21.94 19.04
N ASN A 144 -14.94 -21.80 18.74
CA ASN A 144 -13.97 -21.14 19.63
C ASN A 144 -13.92 -19.61 19.46
N ARG A 145 -14.93 -19.02 18.81
CA ARG A 145 -15.00 -17.57 18.70
C ARG A 145 -15.35 -16.97 20.06
N VAL A 146 -14.56 -15.98 20.49
CA VAL A 146 -14.96 -15.15 21.63
C VAL A 146 -16.26 -14.42 21.24
N ARG A 147 -17.32 -14.63 22.02
CA ARG A 147 -18.67 -14.11 21.73
C ARG A 147 -18.69 -12.58 21.63
N ASN A 148 -17.91 -11.90 22.46
CA ASN A 148 -17.71 -10.45 22.44
C ASN A 148 -16.21 -10.15 22.44
N PRO A 149 -15.54 -10.13 21.29
CA PRO A 149 -14.13 -9.83 21.24
C PRO A 149 -13.89 -8.36 21.64
N LYS A 150 -12.87 -8.11 22.47
CA LYS A 150 -12.46 -6.75 22.86
C LYS A 150 -12.08 -5.87 21.65
N ARG A 151 -11.73 -6.47 20.54
CA ARG A 151 -11.44 -5.82 19.27
C ARG A 151 -12.10 -6.61 18.14
N GLN A 152 -12.95 -5.95 17.39
CA GLN A 152 -13.47 -6.49 16.13
C GLN A 152 -12.46 -6.22 15.00
N ALA A 153 -12.48 -7.05 13.97
CA ALA A 153 -11.72 -6.76 12.75
C ALA A 153 -12.33 -5.51 12.12
N GLY A 154 -11.49 -4.55 11.75
CA GLY A 154 -11.93 -3.35 11.05
C GLY A 154 -12.32 -3.66 9.60
N ASP A 155 -13.00 -2.72 8.97
CA ASP A 155 -13.44 -2.84 7.56
C ASP A 155 -12.29 -2.66 6.59
N ARG A 156 -11.24 -1.96 7.00
CA ARG A 156 -10.01 -1.74 6.21
C ARG A 156 -8.74 -2.03 7.02
N TYR A 157 -7.66 -2.31 6.33
CA TYR A 157 -6.34 -2.29 6.94
C TYR A 157 -5.94 -0.85 7.30
N THR A 158 -5.21 -0.69 8.40
CA THR A 158 -4.45 0.52 8.69
C THR A 158 -3.01 0.30 8.28
N THR A 159 -2.25 1.37 8.05
CA THR A 159 -0.81 1.28 7.74
C THR A 159 -0.06 0.47 8.79
N ASP A 160 -0.48 0.56 10.05
CA ASP A 160 0.10 -0.16 11.17
C ASP A 160 -0.24 -1.65 11.14
N SER A 161 -1.52 -2.01 10.89
CA SER A 161 -1.93 -3.41 10.77
C SER A 161 -1.28 -4.08 9.56
N TYR A 162 -1.20 -3.40 8.42
CA TYR A 162 -0.51 -3.85 7.22
C TYR A 162 0.97 -4.15 7.50
N ARG A 163 1.69 -3.19 8.10
CA ARG A 163 3.09 -3.37 8.52
C ARG A 163 3.27 -4.54 9.49
N ARG A 164 2.38 -4.68 10.48
CA ARG A 164 2.47 -5.76 11.47
C ARG A 164 2.32 -7.15 10.87
N VAL A 165 1.47 -7.32 9.86
CA VAL A 165 1.32 -8.60 9.16
C VAL A 165 2.63 -8.97 8.47
N ILE A 166 3.24 -8.04 7.72
CA ILE A 166 4.53 -8.24 7.07
C ILE A 166 5.62 -8.59 8.10
N HIS A 167 5.74 -7.80 9.17
CA HIS A 167 6.74 -8.04 10.21
C HIS A 167 6.58 -9.41 10.88
N ARG A 168 5.34 -9.87 11.09
CA ARG A 168 5.08 -11.22 11.65
C ARG A 168 5.51 -12.31 10.68
N ALA A 169 5.21 -12.18 9.40
CA ALA A 169 5.64 -13.12 8.38
C ALA A 169 7.17 -13.19 8.31
N CYS A 170 7.85 -12.06 8.24
CA CYS A 170 9.31 -11.99 8.26
C CYS A 170 9.92 -12.65 9.52
N SER A 171 9.36 -12.31 10.71
CA SER A 171 9.88 -12.86 11.97
C SER A 171 9.73 -14.38 12.09
N LYS A 172 8.61 -14.94 11.59
CA LYS A 172 8.36 -16.39 11.62
C LYS A 172 9.27 -17.18 10.69
N ASN A 173 9.75 -16.56 9.62
CA ASN A 173 10.49 -17.24 8.55
C ASN A 173 11.94 -16.75 8.43
N SER A 174 12.47 -16.09 9.46
CA SER A 174 13.85 -15.58 9.49
C SER A 174 14.22 -14.67 8.32
N ILE A 175 13.22 -13.93 7.78
CA ILE A 175 13.41 -12.95 6.71
C ILE A 175 13.70 -11.58 7.34
N ALA A 176 14.54 -10.78 6.69
CA ALA A 176 14.82 -9.41 7.11
C ALA A 176 13.53 -8.58 7.16
N LYS A 177 13.25 -7.92 8.31
CA LYS A 177 12.03 -7.09 8.47
C LYS A 177 12.09 -5.86 7.60
N TRP A 178 10.97 -5.58 6.93
CA TRP A 178 10.79 -4.38 6.13
C TRP A 178 9.40 -3.77 6.33
N ALA A 179 9.28 -2.49 6.06
CA ALA A 179 8.03 -1.75 6.18
C ALA A 179 7.45 -1.42 4.79
N PRO A 180 6.10 -1.38 4.62
CA PRO A 180 5.46 -1.09 3.33
C PRO A 180 5.96 0.17 2.64
N ASN A 181 6.32 1.22 3.39
CA ASN A 181 6.83 2.45 2.81
C ASN A 181 8.14 2.24 2.02
N ARG A 182 8.94 1.22 2.32
CA ARG A 182 10.16 0.88 1.57
C ARG A 182 9.85 0.44 0.14
N LEU A 183 8.69 -0.20 -0.11
CA LEU A 183 8.24 -0.54 -1.47
C LEU A 183 8.10 0.69 -2.36
N ARG A 184 7.53 1.78 -1.81
CA ARG A 184 7.42 3.04 -2.53
C ARG A 184 8.79 3.62 -2.86
N HIS A 185 9.76 3.56 -1.93
CA HIS A 185 11.13 3.98 -2.20
C HIS A 185 11.81 3.12 -3.27
N THR A 186 11.58 1.80 -3.25
CA THR A 186 12.06 0.88 -4.29
C THR A 186 11.47 1.25 -5.65
N SER A 187 10.14 1.42 -5.75
CA SER A 187 9.47 1.82 -6.99
C SER A 187 9.96 3.18 -7.51
N ALA A 188 10.06 4.17 -6.63
CA ALA A 188 10.58 5.50 -7.00
C ALA A 188 12.01 5.43 -7.54
N THR A 189 12.87 4.62 -6.91
CA THR A 189 14.27 4.45 -7.33
C THR A 189 14.36 3.75 -8.68
N GLU A 190 13.55 2.72 -8.91
CA GLU A 190 13.51 2.01 -10.18
C GLU A 190 12.98 2.89 -11.32
N ILE A 191 11.86 3.59 -11.10
CA ILE A 191 11.28 4.52 -12.07
C ILE A 191 12.31 5.61 -12.40
N ARG A 192 13.00 6.17 -11.40
CA ARG A 192 14.04 7.17 -11.61
C ARG A 192 15.19 6.64 -12.46
N LYS A 193 15.62 5.40 -12.25
CA LYS A 193 16.69 4.78 -13.04
C LYS A 193 16.28 4.58 -14.50
N ARG A 194 15.02 4.22 -14.78
CA ARG A 194 14.53 3.87 -16.12
C ARG A 194 14.00 5.07 -16.91
N PHE A 195 13.36 6.02 -16.24
CA PHE A 195 12.57 7.07 -16.87
C PHE A 195 12.94 8.49 -16.38
N GLY A 196 13.90 8.59 -15.47
CA GLY A 196 14.34 9.86 -14.94
C GLY A 196 13.57 10.36 -13.71
N LEU A 197 14.05 11.50 -13.19
CA LEU A 197 13.55 12.06 -11.93
C LEU A 197 12.10 12.56 -12.06
N GLU A 198 11.75 13.18 -13.16
CA GLU A 198 10.43 13.73 -13.43
C GLU A 198 9.36 12.62 -13.41
N ALA A 199 9.62 11.50 -14.09
CA ALA A 199 8.72 10.34 -14.06
C ALA A 199 8.49 9.83 -12.63
N ALA A 200 9.55 9.70 -11.84
CA ALA A 200 9.43 9.27 -10.46
C ALA A 200 8.62 10.25 -9.60
N GLN A 201 8.76 11.56 -9.84
CA GLN A 201 7.97 12.58 -9.14
C GLN A 201 6.49 12.51 -9.50
N VAL A 202 6.18 12.40 -10.79
CA VAL A 202 4.79 12.33 -11.28
C VAL A 202 4.10 11.06 -10.74
N VAL A 203 4.71 9.89 -10.91
CA VAL A 203 4.11 8.61 -10.50
C VAL A 203 3.97 8.52 -8.99
N CYS A 204 5.02 8.87 -8.26
CA CYS A 204 4.96 8.83 -6.80
C CYS A 204 4.23 10.04 -6.18
N GLY A 205 3.99 11.12 -6.91
CA GLY A 205 3.40 12.36 -6.36
C GLY A 205 4.28 12.96 -5.26
N HIS A 206 5.57 13.14 -5.54
CA HIS A 206 6.49 13.83 -4.65
C HIS A 206 6.40 15.34 -4.87
N GLU A 207 6.18 16.11 -3.81
CA GLU A 207 6.03 17.57 -3.88
C GLU A 207 7.31 18.35 -4.14
N SER A 208 8.46 17.81 -3.86
CA SER A 208 9.70 18.58 -3.87
C SER A 208 10.76 18.06 -4.82
N ALA A 209 10.75 18.60 -5.99
CA ALA A 209 11.97 19.19 -6.54
C ALA A 209 11.71 20.68 -6.51
N ASN A 210 12.53 21.43 -5.83
CA ASN A 210 12.50 22.89 -5.71
C ASN A 210 11.28 23.60 -6.33
N VAL A 211 10.55 24.30 -5.52
CA VAL A 211 9.31 25.06 -5.72
C VAL A 211 9.23 25.95 -7.00
N ALA A 212 10.22 25.89 -7.87
CA ALA A 212 10.30 26.68 -9.09
C ALA A 212 9.64 26.06 -10.34
N GLN A 213 9.05 24.85 -10.23
CA GLN A 213 8.26 24.26 -11.32
C GLN A 213 6.80 24.08 -10.91
N ILE A 214 6.25 25.20 -10.54
CA ILE A 214 4.92 25.28 -9.94
C ILE A 214 3.88 24.94 -10.96
N ASP A 215 3.77 24.99 -12.11
CA ASP A 215 2.61 24.82 -13.00
C ASP A 215 2.86 24.00 -14.27
N ALA A 216 3.77 23.02 -14.22
CA ALA A 216 3.60 21.97 -15.21
C ALA A 216 2.32 21.22 -14.87
N GLU A 217 1.31 21.35 -15.68
CA GLU A 217 0.19 20.43 -15.72
C GLU A 217 0.71 19.03 -15.49
N ARG A 218 0.09 18.29 -14.56
CA ARG A 218 0.52 16.93 -14.25
C ARG A 218 0.64 16.16 -15.54
N ASN A 219 1.85 15.73 -15.89
CA ASN A 219 2.07 15.00 -17.12
C ASN A 219 1.52 13.58 -16.99
N LEU A 220 0.19 13.46 -17.03
CA LEU A 220 -0.52 12.20 -16.93
C LEU A 220 -0.13 11.25 -18.08
N ASP A 221 0.19 11.79 -19.24
CA ASP A 221 0.61 10.97 -20.38
C ASP A 221 1.96 10.28 -20.13
N LEU A 222 2.88 10.96 -19.47
CA LEU A 222 4.12 10.35 -19.01
C LEU A 222 3.85 9.26 -17.97
N ALA A 223 2.98 9.52 -17.00
CA ALA A 223 2.61 8.54 -15.98
C ALA A 223 1.91 7.31 -16.59
N LYS A 224 1.00 7.51 -17.56
CA LYS A 224 0.35 6.42 -18.29
C LYS A 224 1.35 5.58 -19.09
N ARG A 225 2.29 6.22 -19.77
CA ARG A 225 3.37 5.50 -20.49
C ARG A 225 4.21 4.64 -19.57
N VAL A 226 4.66 5.21 -18.43
CA VAL A 226 5.41 4.48 -17.43
C VAL A 226 4.58 3.31 -16.86
N ALA A 227 3.28 3.53 -16.58
CA ALA A 227 2.41 2.49 -16.06
C ALA A 227 2.24 1.31 -17.04
N ARG A 228 2.19 1.58 -18.37
CA ARG A 228 2.13 0.50 -19.38
C ARG A 228 3.39 -0.36 -19.41
N GLU A 229 4.57 0.24 -19.15
CA GLU A 229 5.83 -0.49 -19.20
C GLU A 229 6.21 -1.20 -17.88
N VAL A 230 5.79 -0.66 -16.74
CA VAL A 230 6.17 -1.20 -15.42
C VAL A 230 5.08 -2.12 -14.86
N GLY A 231 3.84 -1.88 -15.20
CA GLY A 231 2.69 -2.56 -14.62
C GLY A 231 1.64 -3.05 -15.52
#